data_a18462a1b3d397582541a6f68147e0c3
#
_entry.id   a18462a1b3d397582541a6f68147e0c3
#
_cell.length_a   1.000
_cell.length_b   1.000
_cell.length_c   1.000
_cell.angle_alpha   90.00
_cell.angle_beta   90.00
_cell.angle_gamma   90.00
#
_symmetry.space_group_name_H-M   'P 1'
#
loop_
_entity.id
_entity.type
_entity.pdbx_description
1 polymer ?
#
loop_
_entity_poly.entity_id
_entity_poly.type
_entity_poly.pdbx_seq_one_letter_code
_entity_poly.pdbx_strand_id
1 'polypeptide(L)'
;MKAVLLKSYGDVDQFVVEDVATPEPGPGEVLLRLKASAVNPFDLYLRQGYFTQFVPLTLPAILGGDAAGVIAKLGAGVSGWSVGERVVADFMANGRGAHAEYGVVPSTSIARLPDDLSFEQGAALVKAGLTGRQTVTALGIKAGDRVLVSGALGSVGRAAIQYLQELGAKPVAGVRPQRLEEARALAGQAIDITLPASTPAFDFAISAAAPVAGNLISHVRDGGTVISIVPVPVGANAANRVTIREIFHQTDATTLDAVLDAAARGTLIIPIAQTFLLDELGAAHTAVAAGAPGKVVLKH
;
A
#
# COMPACT_ATOMS: atom_id res chain seq x y z
N MET A 1 8.91 -8.71 -24.21
CA MET A 1 7.72 -8.43 -23.37
C MET A 1 7.41 -6.95 -23.40
N LYS A 2 6.13 -6.58 -23.32
CA LYS A 2 5.75 -5.18 -23.09
C LYS A 2 6.07 -4.73 -21.68
N ALA A 3 6.61 -3.51 -21.57
CA ALA A 3 6.83 -2.84 -20.29
C ALA A 3 6.59 -1.33 -20.44
N VAL A 4 6.17 -0.68 -19.35
CA VAL A 4 6.08 0.77 -19.29
C VAL A 4 7.31 1.31 -18.58
N LEU A 5 8.16 1.99 -19.33
CA LEU A 5 9.44 2.53 -18.87
C LEU A 5 9.29 3.99 -18.47
N LEU A 6 9.74 4.33 -17.28
CA LEU A 6 10.04 5.71 -16.90
C LEU A 6 11.37 6.10 -17.51
N LYS A 7 11.38 7.01 -18.50
CA LYS A 7 12.61 7.43 -19.22
C LYS A 7 13.43 8.44 -18.45
N SER A 8 12.76 9.35 -17.76
CA SER A 8 13.36 10.34 -16.85
C SER A 8 12.39 10.68 -15.74
N TYR A 9 12.89 11.23 -14.65
CA TYR A 9 11.99 11.75 -13.60
C TYR A 9 11.16 12.92 -14.15
N GLY A 10 9.90 13.02 -13.74
CA GLY A 10 9.03 14.08 -14.20
C GLY A 10 7.55 13.74 -14.17
N ASP A 11 6.80 14.22 -15.15
CA ASP A 11 5.36 14.00 -15.24
C ASP A 11 5.01 12.69 -15.96
N VAL A 12 3.74 12.43 -16.18
CA VAL A 12 3.23 11.16 -16.76
C VAL A 12 3.65 10.95 -18.21
N ASP A 13 4.02 12.00 -18.92
CA ASP A 13 4.56 11.97 -20.30
C ASP A 13 5.96 11.31 -20.39
N GLN A 14 6.62 11.10 -19.25
CA GLN A 14 7.89 10.38 -19.18
C GLN A 14 7.72 8.85 -19.22
N PHE A 15 6.49 8.35 -19.20
CA PHE A 15 6.20 6.94 -19.40
C PHE A 15 6.15 6.61 -20.90
N VAL A 16 6.90 5.57 -21.29
CA VAL A 16 6.90 5.06 -22.66
C VAL A 16 6.70 3.54 -22.65
N VAL A 17 5.77 3.08 -23.47
CA VAL A 17 5.55 1.63 -23.67
C VAL A 17 6.57 1.11 -24.67
N GLU A 18 7.34 0.10 -24.28
CA GLU A 18 8.35 -0.50 -25.14
C GLU A 18 8.35 -2.03 -25.02
N ASP A 19 8.82 -2.67 -26.08
CA ASP A 19 9.18 -4.08 -26.06
C ASP A 19 10.62 -4.23 -25.56
N VAL A 20 10.78 -4.92 -24.44
CA VAL A 20 12.07 -5.21 -23.82
C VAL A 20 12.29 -6.70 -23.66
N ALA A 21 13.53 -7.13 -23.44
CA ALA A 21 13.83 -8.52 -23.15
C ALA A 21 13.08 -9.00 -21.90
N THR A 22 12.50 -10.20 -21.95
CA THR A 22 11.94 -10.84 -20.76
C THR A 22 13.07 -11.18 -19.79
N PRO A 23 13.01 -10.77 -18.53
CA PRO A 23 14.08 -11.04 -17.58
C PRO A 23 14.14 -12.53 -17.21
N GLU A 24 15.32 -13.00 -16.82
CA GLU A 24 15.51 -14.35 -16.29
C GLU A 24 15.62 -14.29 -14.76
N PRO A 25 14.98 -15.24 -14.03
CA PRO A 25 15.10 -15.29 -12.57
C PRO A 25 16.48 -15.81 -12.16
N GLY A 26 17.13 -15.07 -11.26
CA GLY A 26 18.37 -15.52 -10.61
C GLY A 26 18.12 -16.55 -9.52
N PRO A 27 19.17 -16.99 -8.80
CA PRO A 27 19.02 -17.88 -7.65
C PRO A 27 18.10 -17.28 -6.57
N GLY A 28 17.11 -18.07 -6.12
CA GLY A 28 16.13 -17.65 -5.10
C GLY A 28 15.01 -16.74 -5.64
N GLU A 29 15.03 -16.37 -6.92
CA GLU A 29 14.00 -15.55 -7.56
C GLU A 29 13.01 -16.38 -8.38
N VAL A 30 11.84 -15.81 -8.64
CA VAL A 30 10.84 -16.37 -9.55
C VAL A 30 10.51 -15.35 -10.63
N LEU A 31 10.27 -15.83 -11.86
CA LEU A 31 9.68 -15.05 -12.94
C LEU A 31 8.16 -15.20 -12.88
N LEU A 32 7.46 -14.10 -12.81
CA LEU A 32 6.00 -14.03 -12.83
C LEU A 32 5.53 -13.54 -14.20
N ARG A 33 4.54 -14.20 -14.78
CA ARG A 33 3.69 -13.62 -15.80
C ARG A 33 2.61 -12.81 -15.09
N LEU A 34 2.71 -11.50 -15.14
CA LEU A 34 1.84 -10.58 -14.44
C LEU A 34 0.47 -10.52 -15.12
N LYS A 35 -0.58 -10.43 -14.33
CA LYS A 35 -1.98 -10.34 -14.75
C LYS A 35 -2.62 -9.04 -14.30
N ALA A 36 -2.15 -8.52 -13.17
CA ALA A 36 -2.55 -7.23 -12.64
C ALA A 36 -1.42 -6.63 -11.81
N SER A 37 -1.36 -5.31 -11.79
CA SER A 37 -0.54 -4.54 -10.85
C SER A 37 -1.37 -3.38 -10.30
N ALA A 38 -0.90 -2.73 -9.23
CA ALA A 38 -1.61 -1.61 -8.67
C ALA A 38 -0.70 -0.39 -8.48
N VAL A 39 -1.29 0.80 -8.61
CA VAL A 39 -0.60 2.08 -8.44
C VAL A 39 -0.82 2.61 -7.03
N ASN A 40 0.26 3.06 -6.41
CA ASN A 40 0.29 3.66 -5.08
C ASN A 40 0.68 5.15 -5.15
N PRO A 41 0.32 5.97 -4.15
CA PRO A 41 0.87 7.33 -4.04
C PRO A 41 2.41 7.37 -4.05
N PHE A 42 3.07 6.33 -3.53
CA PHE A 42 4.53 6.21 -3.54
C PHE A 42 5.10 6.14 -4.96
N ASP A 43 4.42 5.46 -5.90
CA ASP A 43 4.85 5.37 -7.30
C ASP A 43 4.86 6.77 -7.98
N LEU A 44 3.93 7.66 -7.58
CA LEU A 44 3.89 9.04 -8.06
C LEU A 44 5.14 9.81 -7.61
N TYR A 45 5.52 9.66 -6.34
CA TYR A 45 6.71 10.31 -5.78
C TYR A 45 8.00 9.74 -6.38
N LEU A 46 8.05 8.42 -6.64
CA LEU A 46 9.19 7.80 -7.35
C LEU A 46 9.32 8.37 -8.77
N ARG A 47 8.21 8.43 -9.53
CA ARG A 47 8.20 9.01 -10.88
C ARG A 47 8.71 10.46 -10.86
N GLN A 48 8.29 11.26 -9.89
CA GLN A 48 8.68 12.67 -9.75
C GLN A 48 10.10 12.87 -9.23
N GLY A 49 10.78 11.80 -8.79
CA GLY A 49 12.15 11.88 -8.29
C GLY A 49 12.29 12.37 -6.84
N TYR A 50 11.20 12.46 -6.07
CA TYR A 50 11.25 12.95 -4.68
C TYR A 50 12.03 12.03 -3.74
N PHE A 51 12.21 10.77 -4.11
CA PHE A 51 12.93 9.79 -3.28
C PHE A 51 14.30 9.40 -3.84
N THR A 52 14.87 10.14 -4.77
CA THR A 52 16.16 9.80 -5.43
C THR A 52 17.32 9.61 -4.45
N GLN A 53 17.31 10.28 -3.29
CA GLN A 53 18.34 10.12 -2.26
C GLN A 53 18.21 8.79 -1.49
N PHE A 54 17.01 8.23 -1.38
CA PHE A 54 16.72 7.01 -0.62
C PHE A 54 16.48 5.80 -1.51
N VAL A 55 15.91 6.03 -2.68
CA VAL A 55 15.57 5.01 -3.69
C VAL A 55 16.06 5.52 -5.05
N PRO A 56 17.37 5.47 -5.30
CA PRO A 56 17.93 5.86 -6.59
C PRO A 56 17.53 4.82 -7.65
N LEU A 57 16.87 5.27 -8.72
CA LEU A 57 16.53 4.42 -9.86
C LEU A 57 17.55 4.59 -10.97
N THR A 58 18.00 3.49 -11.56
CA THR A 58 18.72 3.51 -12.85
C THR A 58 17.69 3.64 -13.95
N LEU A 59 17.66 4.78 -14.63
CA LEU A 59 16.73 5.01 -15.74
C LEU A 59 17.30 4.52 -17.07
N PRO A 60 16.47 3.99 -18.00
CA PRO A 60 15.02 3.82 -17.86
C PRO A 60 14.64 2.72 -16.87
N ALA A 61 13.55 2.91 -16.12
CA ALA A 61 13.14 2.03 -15.04
C ALA A 61 11.66 1.58 -15.19
N ILE A 62 11.35 0.38 -14.74
CA ILE A 62 9.98 -0.12 -14.61
C ILE A 62 9.54 0.13 -13.15
N LEU A 63 8.45 0.88 -12.96
CA LEU A 63 7.86 1.13 -11.65
C LEU A 63 6.83 0.04 -11.28
N GLY A 64 6.18 0.22 -10.12
CA GLY A 64 5.12 -0.65 -9.61
C GLY A 64 5.60 -1.60 -8.54
N GLY A 65 4.96 -1.53 -7.39
CA GLY A 65 5.33 -2.32 -6.21
C GLY A 65 4.37 -3.48 -5.92
N ASP A 66 3.17 -3.47 -6.48
CA ASP A 66 2.11 -4.44 -6.20
C ASP A 66 1.77 -5.22 -7.44
N ALA A 67 1.77 -6.54 -7.39
CA ALA A 67 1.32 -7.35 -8.50
C ALA A 67 0.59 -8.63 -8.08
N ALA A 68 -0.16 -9.18 -9.02
CA ALA A 68 -0.65 -10.54 -9.00
C ALA A 68 -0.46 -11.19 -10.37
N GLY A 69 -0.17 -12.47 -10.38
CA GLY A 69 0.10 -13.19 -11.62
C GLY A 69 0.30 -14.68 -11.39
N VAL A 70 1.00 -15.29 -12.33
CA VAL A 70 1.27 -16.73 -12.34
C VAL A 70 2.77 -16.96 -12.43
N ILE A 71 3.29 -17.89 -11.65
CA ILE A 71 4.71 -18.27 -11.73
C ILE A 71 4.98 -18.87 -13.12
N ALA A 72 5.86 -18.23 -13.88
CA ALA A 72 6.25 -18.66 -15.23
C ALA A 72 7.56 -19.46 -15.22
N LYS A 73 8.49 -19.15 -14.30
CA LYS A 73 9.79 -19.84 -14.18
C LYS A 73 10.32 -19.73 -12.75
N LEU A 74 11.02 -20.77 -12.29
CA LEU A 74 11.70 -20.79 -11.01
C LEU A 74 13.21 -20.63 -11.24
N GLY A 75 13.84 -19.79 -10.44
CA GLY A 75 15.29 -19.69 -10.37
C GLY A 75 15.91 -20.83 -9.57
N ALA A 76 17.22 -20.97 -9.63
CA ALA A 76 17.94 -22.01 -8.91
C ALA A 76 17.71 -21.89 -7.39
N GLY A 77 17.52 -23.03 -6.71
CA GLY A 77 17.34 -23.09 -5.25
C GLY A 77 15.93 -22.70 -4.75
N VAL A 78 15.01 -22.29 -5.62
CA VAL A 78 13.62 -22.06 -5.22
C VAL A 78 12.93 -23.39 -4.94
N SER A 79 12.30 -23.50 -3.77
CA SER A 79 11.52 -24.67 -3.33
C SER A 79 10.16 -24.23 -2.77
N GLY A 80 9.20 -25.15 -2.68
CA GLY A 80 7.87 -24.89 -2.16
C GLY A 80 6.93 -24.17 -3.14
N TRP A 81 7.37 -23.91 -4.38
CA TRP A 81 6.63 -23.27 -5.44
C TRP A 81 6.66 -24.09 -6.72
N SER A 82 5.63 -23.95 -7.56
CA SER A 82 5.51 -24.61 -8.86
C SER A 82 5.15 -23.61 -9.94
N VAL A 83 5.61 -23.87 -11.16
CA VAL A 83 5.16 -23.14 -12.35
C VAL A 83 3.65 -23.33 -12.52
N GLY A 84 2.95 -22.23 -12.81
CA GLY A 84 1.50 -22.22 -12.94
C GLY A 84 0.76 -21.78 -11.66
N GLU A 85 1.40 -21.73 -10.50
CA GLU A 85 0.76 -21.25 -9.27
C GLU A 85 0.38 -19.77 -9.38
N ARG A 86 -0.83 -19.45 -8.88
CA ARG A 86 -1.35 -18.09 -8.75
C ARG A 86 -0.75 -17.44 -7.51
N VAL A 87 -0.17 -16.27 -7.67
CA VAL A 87 0.50 -15.55 -6.58
C VAL A 87 0.21 -14.05 -6.63
N VAL A 88 0.34 -13.41 -5.47
CA VAL A 88 0.61 -11.98 -5.36
C VAL A 88 2.09 -11.76 -5.09
N ALA A 89 2.58 -10.58 -5.39
CA ALA A 89 3.99 -10.25 -5.22
C ALA A 89 4.19 -8.81 -4.74
N ASP A 90 5.09 -8.64 -3.78
CA ASP A 90 5.59 -7.35 -3.32
C ASP A 90 6.93 -7.06 -4.00
N PHE A 91 6.92 -6.16 -4.97
CA PHE A 91 8.10 -5.73 -5.71
C PHE A 91 8.83 -4.62 -4.98
N MET A 92 10.15 -4.73 -4.93
CA MET A 92 11.00 -3.66 -4.43
C MET A 92 11.10 -2.51 -5.45
N ALA A 93 11.22 -1.28 -4.94
CA ALA A 93 11.40 -0.08 -5.75
C ALA A 93 12.87 0.03 -6.25
N ASN A 94 13.28 -0.86 -7.13
CA ASN A 94 14.65 -0.94 -7.66
C ASN A 94 14.73 -0.77 -9.19
N GLY A 95 13.63 -0.31 -9.82
CA GLY A 95 13.55 -0.14 -11.28
C GLY A 95 13.18 -1.41 -12.05
N ARG A 96 12.95 -2.54 -11.36
CA ARG A 96 12.49 -3.82 -11.93
C ARG A 96 11.06 -4.12 -11.44
N GLY A 97 10.17 -3.12 -11.53
CA GLY A 97 8.83 -3.17 -10.95
C GLY A 97 7.82 -3.97 -11.77
N ALA A 98 6.56 -3.83 -11.36
CA ALA A 98 5.44 -4.66 -11.82
C ALA A 98 4.67 -4.09 -13.03
N HIS A 99 5.03 -2.89 -13.55
CA HIS A 99 4.31 -2.34 -14.71
C HIS A 99 4.88 -2.89 -16.03
N ALA A 100 4.80 -4.21 -16.20
CA ALA A 100 5.25 -4.98 -17.36
C ALA A 100 4.51 -6.31 -17.45
N GLU A 101 4.57 -7.01 -18.59
CA GLU A 101 3.96 -8.34 -18.74
C GLU A 101 4.62 -9.42 -17.87
N TYR A 102 5.92 -9.26 -17.59
CA TYR A 102 6.68 -10.17 -16.72
C TYR A 102 7.52 -9.37 -15.74
N GLY A 103 7.75 -9.97 -14.58
CA GLY A 103 8.62 -9.41 -13.56
C GLY A 103 9.32 -10.49 -12.74
N VAL A 104 10.52 -10.18 -12.26
CA VAL A 104 11.29 -11.08 -11.39
C VAL A 104 11.30 -10.55 -9.97
N VAL A 105 11.03 -11.42 -9.00
CA VAL A 105 10.93 -11.08 -7.60
C VAL A 105 11.50 -12.22 -6.75
N PRO A 106 12.08 -11.94 -5.56
CA PRO A 106 12.48 -13.00 -4.63
C PRO A 106 11.32 -13.92 -4.30
N SER A 107 11.56 -15.22 -4.21
CA SER A 107 10.53 -16.20 -3.83
C SER A 107 9.98 -16.01 -2.41
N THR A 108 10.68 -15.22 -1.58
CA THR A 108 10.24 -14.79 -0.24
C THR A 108 9.33 -13.57 -0.23
N SER A 109 9.10 -12.95 -1.40
CA SER A 109 8.26 -11.76 -1.57
C SER A 109 6.91 -12.06 -2.23
N ILE A 110 6.54 -13.35 -2.32
CA ILE A 110 5.28 -13.79 -2.93
C ILE A 110 4.44 -14.58 -1.92
N ALA A 111 3.13 -14.57 -2.14
CA ALA A 111 2.17 -15.38 -1.39
C ALA A 111 1.14 -15.98 -2.35
N ARG A 112 0.55 -17.14 -1.98
CA ARG A 112 -0.46 -17.81 -2.82
C ARG A 112 -1.74 -16.99 -2.89
N LEU A 113 -2.17 -16.66 -4.10
CA LEU A 113 -3.45 -15.99 -4.32
C LEU A 113 -4.56 -17.03 -4.27
N PRO A 114 -5.51 -16.93 -3.31
CA PRO A 114 -6.69 -17.79 -3.24
C PRO A 114 -7.50 -17.79 -4.54
N ASP A 115 -8.14 -18.91 -4.87
CA ASP A 115 -8.82 -19.09 -6.14
C ASP A 115 -10.08 -18.21 -6.29
N ASP A 116 -10.71 -17.85 -5.19
CA ASP A 116 -11.87 -16.96 -5.10
C ASP A 116 -11.54 -15.46 -5.23
N LEU A 117 -10.26 -15.10 -5.21
CA LEU A 117 -9.82 -13.73 -5.46
C LEU A 117 -9.34 -13.56 -6.91
N SER A 118 -9.75 -12.49 -7.57
CA SER A 118 -9.21 -12.12 -8.87
C SER A 118 -7.76 -11.60 -8.76
N PHE A 119 -7.02 -11.55 -9.88
CA PHE A 119 -5.68 -10.98 -9.89
C PHE A 119 -5.70 -9.49 -9.54
N GLU A 120 -6.73 -8.76 -9.97
CA GLU A 120 -6.90 -7.34 -9.65
C GLU A 120 -7.12 -7.13 -8.14
N GLN A 121 -7.95 -7.98 -7.52
CA GLN A 121 -8.13 -7.96 -6.06
C GLN A 121 -6.83 -8.30 -5.34
N GLY A 122 -6.11 -9.33 -5.81
CA GLY A 122 -4.80 -9.69 -5.27
C GLY A 122 -3.80 -8.54 -5.33
N ALA A 123 -3.64 -7.92 -6.49
CA ALA A 123 -2.74 -6.76 -6.65
C ALA A 123 -3.15 -5.58 -5.76
N ALA A 124 -4.44 -5.33 -5.58
CA ALA A 124 -4.95 -4.25 -4.73
C ALA A 124 -4.60 -4.44 -3.24
N LEU A 125 -4.39 -5.67 -2.79
CA LEU A 125 -4.19 -6.03 -1.39
C LEU A 125 -2.74 -5.90 -0.91
N VAL A 126 -1.74 -6.03 -1.80
CA VAL A 126 -0.33 -6.23 -1.41
C VAL A 126 0.16 -5.14 -0.45
N LYS A 127 0.53 -3.97 -0.94
CA LYS A 127 1.08 -2.91 -0.06
C LYS A 127 0.04 -2.32 0.89
N ALA A 128 -1.22 -2.25 0.47
CA ALA A 128 -2.29 -1.75 1.33
C ALA A 128 -2.50 -2.63 2.56
N GLY A 129 -2.58 -3.95 2.36
CA GLY A 129 -2.74 -4.93 3.42
C GLY A 129 -1.51 -5.03 4.31
N LEU A 130 -0.32 -5.19 3.71
CA LEU A 130 0.95 -5.24 4.45
C LEU A 130 1.12 -4.01 5.34
N THR A 131 1.05 -2.81 4.77
CA THR A 131 1.25 -1.56 5.51
C THR A 131 0.18 -1.39 6.60
N GLY A 132 -1.09 -1.64 6.27
CA GLY A 132 -2.18 -1.52 7.24
C GLY A 132 -1.99 -2.46 8.44
N ARG A 133 -1.61 -3.71 8.20
CA ARG A 133 -1.36 -4.70 9.25
C ARG A 133 -0.13 -4.36 10.08
N GLN A 134 0.96 -3.96 9.43
CA GLN A 134 2.21 -3.58 10.10
C GLN A 134 2.05 -2.32 10.98
N THR A 135 1.25 -1.32 10.56
CA THR A 135 0.97 -0.14 11.39
C THR A 135 0.25 -0.50 12.68
N VAL A 136 -0.75 -1.37 12.60
CA VAL A 136 -1.50 -1.82 13.78
C VAL A 136 -0.63 -2.69 14.69
N THR A 137 0.13 -3.62 14.14
CA THR A 137 1.05 -4.46 14.90
C THR A 137 2.10 -3.62 15.64
N ALA A 138 2.63 -2.57 15.00
CA ALA A 138 3.59 -1.66 15.60
C ALA A 138 3.05 -0.87 16.80
N LEU A 139 1.74 -0.67 16.90
CA LEU A 139 1.10 -0.03 18.06
C LEU A 139 0.98 -0.95 19.29
N GLY A 140 1.01 -2.27 19.11
CA GLY A 140 0.79 -3.21 20.20
C GLY A 140 -0.63 -3.19 20.80
N ILE A 141 -1.63 -2.98 19.95
CA ILE A 141 -3.04 -2.79 20.30
C ILE A 141 -3.65 -4.03 20.97
N LYS A 142 -4.56 -3.79 21.92
CA LYS A 142 -5.36 -4.81 22.59
C LYS A 142 -6.84 -4.62 22.29
N ALA A 143 -7.62 -5.69 22.50
CA ALA A 143 -9.08 -5.60 22.41
C ALA A 143 -9.63 -4.49 23.34
N GLY A 144 -10.53 -3.68 22.81
CA GLY A 144 -11.11 -2.54 23.50
C GLY A 144 -10.37 -1.21 23.34
N ASP A 145 -9.10 -1.19 22.92
CA ASP A 145 -8.33 0.03 22.68
C ASP A 145 -8.98 0.88 21.58
N ARG A 146 -8.99 2.20 21.80
CA ARG A 146 -9.48 3.17 20.82
C ARG A 146 -8.32 3.72 19.99
N VAL A 147 -8.42 3.59 18.69
CA VAL A 147 -7.35 3.99 17.74
C VAL A 147 -7.90 4.97 16.71
N LEU A 148 -7.34 6.17 16.66
CA LEU A 148 -7.67 7.15 15.61
C LEU A 148 -6.87 6.83 14.35
N VAL A 149 -7.55 6.72 13.20
CA VAL A 149 -6.90 6.44 11.90
C VAL A 149 -7.20 7.58 10.93
N SER A 150 -6.20 8.39 10.59
CA SER A 150 -6.33 9.36 9.49
C SER A 150 -6.15 8.68 8.13
N GLY A 151 -6.71 9.30 7.08
CA GLY A 151 -6.74 8.63 5.77
C GLY A 151 -7.56 7.33 5.78
N ALA A 152 -8.52 7.23 6.69
CA ALA A 152 -9.32 6.06 7.00
C ALA A 152 -9.99 5.41 5.77
N LEU A 153 -10.38 6.18 4.78
CA LEU A 153 -11.02 5.72 3.55
C LEU A 153 -10.03 5.43 2.41
N GLY A 154 -8.73 5.68 2.61
CA GLY A 154 -7.67 5.23 1.72
C GLY A 154 -7.35 3.75 1.92
N SER A 155 -6.64 3.14 0.98
CA SER A 155 -6.41 1.68 0.99
C SER A 155 -5.70 1.18 2.27
N VAL A 156 -4.66 1.88 2.73
CA VAL A 156 -3.94 1.53 3.98
C VAL A 156 -4.80 1.78 5.21
N GLY A 157 -5.50 2.93 5.27
CA GLY A 157 -6.40 3.25 6.39
C GLY A 157 -7.54 2.24 6.53
N ARG A 158 -8.14 1.81 5.42
CA ARG A 158 -9.16 0.75 5.40
C ARG A 158 -8.59 -0.58 5.90
N ALA A 159 -7.40 -0.97 5.45
CA ALA A 159 -6.76 -2.20 5.92
C ALA A 159 -6.49 -2.15 7.42
N ALA A 160 -5.96 -1.03 7.91
CA ALA A 160 -5.71 -0.83 9.34
C ALA A 160 -7.00 -0.89 10.17
N ILE A 161 -8.08 -0.22 9.73
CA ILE A 161 -9.38 -0.23 10.43
C ILE A 161 -9.94 -1.64 10.53
N GLN A 162 -9.97 -2.38 9.42
CA GLN A 162 -10.52 -3.74 9.39
C GLN A 162 -9.69 -4.70 10.24
N TYR A 163 -8.36 -4.54 10.25
CA TYR A 163 -7.50 -5.34 11.12
C TYR A 163 -7.67 -4.97 12.61
N LEU A 164 -7.84 -3.68 12.95
CA LEU A 164 -8.20 -3.26 14.31
C LEU A 164 -9.51 -3.91 14.78
N GLN A 165 -10.52 -3.98 13.90
CA GLN A 165 -11.79 -4.64 14.19
C GLN A 165 -11.62 -6.15 14.40
N GLU A 166 -10.79 -6.81 13.58
CA GLU A 166 -10.43 -8.24 13.74
C GLU A 166 -9.81 -8.51 15.14
N LEU A 167 -8.99 -7.57 15.64
CA LEU A 167 -8.38 -7.66 16.97
C LEU A 167 -9.34 -7.26 18.13
N GLY A 168 -10.58 -6.88 17.85
CA GLY A 168 -11.54 -6.41 18.85
C GLY A 168 -11.25 -5.00 19.37
N ALA A 169 -10.39 -4.23 18.73
CA ALA A 169 -10.17 -2.83 19.02
C ALA A 169 -11.31 -1.96 18.47
N LYS A 170 -11.34 -0.69 18.87
CA LYS A 170 -12.36 0.29 18.50
C LYS A 170 -11.76 1.38 17.62
N PRO A 171 -11.65 1.17 16.29
CA PRO A 171 -11.15 2.20 15.40
C PRO A 171 -12.10 3.39 15.33
N VAL A 172 -11.53 4.58 15.20
CA VAL A 172 -12.24 5.82 14.90
C VAL A 172 -11.65 6.41 13.62
N ALA A 173 -12.48 6.58 12.61
CA ALA A 173 -12.02 7.09 11.31
C ALA A 173 -11.87 8.62 11.35
N GLY A 174 -10.67 9.11 11.05
CA GLY A 174 -10.38 10.54 10.86
C GLY A 174 -10.49 10.90 9.38
N VAL A 175 -11.48 11.69 9.00
CA VAL A 175 -11.79 12.07 7.62
C VAL A 175 -12.22 13.53 7.50
N ARG A 176 -12.36 14.01 6.26
CA ARG A 176 -12.98 15.31 5.97
C ARG A 176 -14.50 15.26 6.25
N PRO A 177 -15.15 16.38 6.61
CA PRO A 177 -16.57 16.42 6.95
C PRO A 177 -17.50 15.72 5.96
N GLN A 178 -17.23 15.89 4.66
CA GLN A 178 -18.05 15.34 3.57
C GLN A 178 -18.02 13.81 3.48
N ARG A 179 -17.08 13.16 4.18
CA ARG A 179 -16.87 11.70 4.14
C ARG A 179 -17.22 11.02 5.47
N LEU A 180 -17.82 11.75 6.44
CA LEU A 180 -18.12 11.22 7.78
C LEU A 180 -19.10 10.04 7.73
N GLU A 181 -20.12 10.08 6.90
CA GLU A 181 -21.12 9.01 6.80
C GLU A 181 -20.48 7.72 6.28
N GLU A 182 -19.73 7.77 5.19
CA GLU A 182 -19.00 6.62 4.64
C GLU A 182 -17.99 6.05 5.66
N ALA A 183 -17.30 6.94 6.36
CA ALA A 183 -16.32 6.54 7.38
C ALA A 183 -16.98 5.86 8.59
N ARG A 184 -18.18 6.29 9.00
CA ARG A 184 -18.97 5.62 10.05
C ARG A 184 -19.44 4.24 9.60
N ALA A 185 -19.81 4.08 8.34
CA ALA A 185 -20.18 2.77 7.80
C ALA A 185 -19.00 1.77 7.86
N LEU A 186 -17.76 2.24 7.68
CA LEU A 186 -16.56 1.42 7.76
C LEU A 186 -16.13 1.11 9.20
N ALA A 187 -16.02 2.15 10.06
CA ALA A 187 -15.35 2.07 11.37
C ALA A 187 -16.31 2.08 12.56
N GLY A 188 -17.61 2.29 12.34
CA GLY A 188 -18.59 2.52 13.39
C GLY A 188 -18.55 3.94 13.97
N GLN A 189 -17.37 4.55 14.06
CA GLN A 189 -17.18 5.92 14.55
C GLN A 189 -16.29 6.71 13.59
N ALA A 190 -16.60 8.00 13.41
CA ALA A 190 -15.80 8.90 12.60
C ALA A 190 -15.80 10.32 13.16
N ILE A 191 -14.68 11.02 13.01
CA ILE A 191 -14.51 12.42 13.38
C ILE A 191 -13.97 13.24 12.21
N ASP A 192 -14.25 14.54 12.24
CA ASP A 192 -13.57 15.51 11.39
C ASP A 192 -12.15 15.71 11.92
N ILE A 193 -11.16 15.44 11.06
CA ILE A 193 -9.73 15.57 11.39
C ILE A 193 -9.08 16.79 10.68
N THR A 194 -9.88 17.60 10.00
CA THR A 194 -9.36 18.77 9.29
C THR A 194 -8.99 19.93 10.23
N LEU A 195 -9.48 19.87 11.48
CA LEU A 195 -9.17 20.84 12.52
C LEU A 195 -8.42 20.17 13.68
N PRO A 196 -7.55 20.92 14.38
CA PRO A 196 -6.94 20.42 15.61
C PRO A 196 -8.01 20.13 16.68
N ALA A 197 -7.74 19.15 17.54
CA ALA A 197 -8.60 18.87 18.69
C ALA A 197 -8.46 19.93 19.78
N SER A 198 -9.56 20.36 20.37
CA SER A 198 -9.56 21.18 21.58
C SER A 198 -9.17 20.37 22.84
N THR A 199 -9.46 19.08 22.82
CA THR A 199 -9.14 18.14 23.92
C THR A 199 -8.68 16.81 23.35
N PRO A 200 -7.45 16.36 23.67
CA PRO A 200 -6.94 15.05 23.24
C PRO A 200 -7.78 13.90 23.82
N ALA A 201 -8.10 12.90 23.01
CA ALA A 201 -9.03 11.83 23.39
C ALA A 201 -8.51 10.41 23.10
N PHE A 202 -7.34 10.27 22.44
CA PHE A 202 -6.82 8.98 21.99
C PHE A 202 -5.45 8.70 22.57
N ASP A 203 -5.18 7.46 22.94
CA ASP A 203 -3.86 7.00 23.36
C ASP A 203 -3.04 6.50 22.16
N PHE A 204 -3.72 6.10 21.08
CA PHE A 204 -3.14 5.54 19.87
C PHE A 204 -3.70 6.18 18.61
N ALA A 205 -2.81 6.43 17.62
CA ALA A 205 -3.24 6.87 16.30
C ALA A 205 -2.37 6.31 15.18
N ILE A 206 -2.97 6.19 13.99
CA ILE A 206 -2.30 5.86 12.73
C ILE A 206 -2.46 7.05 11.78
N SER A 207 -1.32 7.59 11.34
CA SER A 207 -1.27 8.70 10.38
C SER A 207 -1.00 8.15 8.98
N ALA A 208 -2.07 8.11 8.15
CA ALA A 208 -2.01 7.67 6.77
C ALA A 208 -2.45 8.74 5.75
N ALA A 209 -2.52 10.02 6.18
CA ALA A 209 -2.87 11.15 5.32
C ALA A 209 -2.00 12.37 5.64
N ALA A 210 -1.03 12.67 4.78
CA ALA A 210 -0.06 13.75 4.98
C ALA A 210 -0.70 15.14 5.25
N PRO A 211 -1.78 15.58 4.57
CA PRO A 211 -2.35 16.91 4.79
C PRO A 211 -2.90 17.14 6.20
N VAL A 212 -3.20 16.08 6.95
CA VAL A 212 -3.78 16.17 8.31
C VAL A 212 -2.88 15.56 9.39
N ALA A 213 -1.64 15.18 9.05
CA ALA A 213 -0.72 14.53 9.99
C ALA A 213 -0.44 15.40 11.23
N GLY A 214 -0.31 16.72 11.06
CA GLY A 214 -0.13 17.65 12.18
C GLY A 214 -1.38 17.74 13.07
N ASN A 215 -2.58 17.81 12.47
CA ASN A 215 -3.82 17.87 13.24
C ASN A 215 -4.06 16.57 14.04
N LEU A 216 -3.74 15.41 13.45
CA LEU A 216 -3.88 14.11 14.11
C LEU A 216 -3.20 14.11 15.49
N ILE A 217 -2.00 14.70 15.60
CA ILE A 217 -1.19 14.71 16.83
C ILE A 217 -1.96 15.43 17.96
N SER A 218 -2.73 16.48 17.66
CA SER A 218 -3.53 17.19 18.65
C SER A 218 -4.63 16.34 19.28
N HIS A 219 -5.11 15.31 18.59
CA HIS A 219 -6.11 14.37 19.08
C HIS A 219 -5.54 13.31 20.04
N VAL A 220 -4.21 13.14 20.08
CA VAL A 220 -3.54 12.13 20.91
C VAL A 220 -3.13 12.74 22.24
N ARG A 221 -3.39 12.01 23.34
CA ARG A 221 -3.03 12.41 24.70
C ARG A 221 -1.52 12.45 24.90
N ASP A 222 -1.10 13.17 25.94
CA ASP A 222 0.29 13.17 26.36
C ASP A 222 0.73 11.73 26.74
N GLY A 223 1.90 11.32 26.26
CA GLY A 223 2.41 9.97 26.38
C GLY A 223 1.83 8.95 25.37
N GLY A 224 0.85 9.33 24.55
CA GLY A 224 0.29 8.47 23.54
C GLY A 224 1.24 8.17 22.38
N THR A 225 0.87 7.22 21.53
CA THR A 225 1.70 6.75 20.42
C THR A 225 1.02 6.95 19.06
N VAL A 226 1.80 7.49 18.10
CA VAL A 226 1.40 7.65 16.70
C VAL A 226 2.32 6.81 15.82
N ILE A 227 1.74 5.94 15.00
CA ILE A 227 2.47 5.32 13.87
C ILE A 227 2.15 6.11 12.62
N SER A 228 3.16 6.58 11.92
CA SER A 228 2.99 7.35 10.67
C SER A 228 3.62 6.63 9.48
N ILE A 229 2.88 6.60 8.37
CA ILE A 229 3.36 6.16 7.05
C ILE A 229 3.53 7.34 6.09
N VAL A 230 3.35 8.54 6.59
CA VAL A 230 3.49 9.80 5.86
C VAL A 230 4.38 10.75 6.66
N PRO A 231 5.08 11.69 6.01
CA PRO A 231 5.88 12.67 6.73
C PRO A 231 5.05 13.46 7.75
N VAL A 232 5.58 13.60 8.95
CA VAL A 232 5.00 14.45 9.99
C VAL A 232 5.58 15.86 9.86
N PRO A 233 4.75 16.91 9.81
CA PRO A 233 5.24 18.27 9.68
C PRO A 233 6.20 18.66 10.80
N VAL A 234 7.29 19.36 10.45
CA VAL A 234 8.26 19.89 11.42
C VAL A 234 7.53 20.77 12.45
N GLY A 235 7.81 20.54 13.72
CA GLY A 235 7.19 21.28 14.82
C GLY A 235 5.81 20.76 15.28
N ALA A 236 5.17 19.85 14.56
CA ALA A 236 3.87 19.32 14.96
C ALA A 236 3.86 18.61 16.32
N ASN A 237 5.02 18.14 16.80
CA ASN A 237 5.23 17.54 18.12
C ASN A 237 6.41 18.24 18.86
N ALA A 238 6.53 19.55 18.73
CA ALA A 238 7.67 20.32 19.29
C ALA A 238 7.84 20.14 20.82
N ALA A 239 6.76 19.92 21.54
CA ALA A 239 6.79 19.65 22.99
C ALA A 239 7.05 18.17 23.34
N ASN A 240 7.31 17.31 22.36
CA ASN A 240 7.51 15.87 22.54
C ASN A 240 6.38 15.18 23.36
N ARG A 241 5.15 15.67 23.21
CA ARG A 241 3.97 15.17 23.97
C ARG A 241 3.64 13.72 23.67
N VAL A 242 3.86 13.28 22.42
CA VAL A 242 3.53 11.94 21.95
C VAL A 242 4.76 11.26 21.37
N THR A 243 4.77 9.93 21.41
CA THR A 243 5.79 9.14 20.70
C THR A 243 5.36 8.97 19.24
N ILE A 244 6.17 9.45 18.30
CA ILE A 244 5.93 9.26 16.87
C ILE A 244 6.95 8.26 16.33
N ARG A 245 6.46 7.22 15.65
CA ARG A 245 7.29 6.27 14.91
C ARG A 245 6.84 6.28 13.45
N GLU A 246 7.73 6.72 12.58
CA GLU A 246 7.53 6.58 11.13
C GLU A 246 7.93 5.18 10.71
N ILE A 247 7.08 4.52 9.94
CA ILE A 247 7.36 3.20 9.42
C ILE A 247 7.19 3.16 7.90
N PHE A 248 8.07 2.39 7.27
CA PHE A 248 7.92 1.96 5.89
C PHE A 248 7.53 0.49 5.91
N HIS A 249 6.65 0.09 4.98
CA HIS A 249 6.30 -1.32 4.88
C HIS A 249 7.55 -2.17 4.61
N GLN A 250 7.55 -3.36 5.12
CA GLN A 250 8.55 -4.38 4.83
C GLN A 250 7.89 -5.55 4.15
N THR A 251 8.57 -6.12 3.17
CA THR A 251 8.14 -7.37 2.55
C THR A 251 8.16 -8.48 3.59
N ASP A 252 6.99 -9.10 3.80
CA ASP A 252 6.80 -10.19 4.76
C ASP A 252 5.73 -11.14 4.23
N ALA A 253 6.18 -12.31 3.75
CA ALA A 253 5.28 -13.32 3.18
C ALA A 253 4.23 -13.81 4.19
N THR A 254 4.59 -13.97 5.46
CA THR A 254 3.66 -14.41 6.52
C THR A 254 2.54 -13.40 6.72
N THR A 255 2.89 -12.11 6.79
CA THR A 255 1.88 -11.04 6.86
C THR A 255 1.05 -10.98 5.58
N LEU A 256 1.66 -11.21 4.41
CA LEU A 256 0.95 -11.22 3.14
C LEU A 256 -0.04 -12.37 3.03
N ASP A 257 0.33 -13.58 3.46
CA ASP A 257 -0.59 -14.73 3.57
C ASP A 257 -1.77 -14.38 4.48
N ALA A 258 -1.54 -13.80 5.65
CA ALA A 258 -2.61 -13.39 6.57
C ALA A 258 -3.53 -12.28 5.98
N VAL A 259 -2.99 -11.41 5.13
CA VAL A 259 -3.78 -10.40 4.38
C VAL A 259 -4.70 -11.09 3.37
N LEU A 260 -4.18 -12.03 2.61
CA LEU A 260 -4.96 -12.79 1.61
C LEU A 260 -6.02 -13.67 2.26
N ASP A 261 -5.71 -14.33 3.35
CA ASP A 261 -6.66 -15.10 4.14
C ASP A 261 -7.81 -14.24 4.67
N ALA A 262 -7.51 -13.04 5.17
CA ALA A 262 -8.54 -12.10 5.64
C ALA A 262 -9.42 -11.62 4.48
N ALA A 263 -8.84 -11.41 3.29
CA ALA A 263 -9.59 -11.03 2.11
C ALA A 263 -10.48 -12.18 1.61
N ALA A 264 -9.98 -13.41 1.57
CA ALA A 264 -10.76 -14.60 1.20
C ALA A 264 -11.94 -14.84 2.16
N ARG A 265 -11.76 -14.57 3.46
CA ARG A 265 -12.87 -14.61 4.44
C ARG A 265 -13.82 -13.41 4.36
N GLY A 266 -13.54 -12.40 3.53
CA GLY A 266 -14.34 -11.17 3.43
C GLY A 266 -14.18 -10.21 4.62
N THR A 267 -13.19 -10.42 5.51
CA THR A 267 -12.90 -9.54 6.65
C THR A 267 -11.96 -8.38 6.28
N LEU A 268 -11.30 -8.47 5.13
CA LEU A 268 -10.51 -7.40 4.54
C LEU A 268 -11.00 -7.10 3.12
N ILE A 269 -11.52 -5.89 2.92
CA ILE A 269 -12.01 -5.42 1.62
C ILE A 269 -11.30 -4.12 1.26
N ILE A 270 -10.57 -4.14 0.13
CA ILE A 270 -9.97 -2.96 -0.48
C ILE A 270 -10.70 -2.69 -1.80
N PRO A 271 -11.56 -1.66 -1.88
CA PRO A 271 -12.28 -1.35 -3.11
C PRO A 271 -11.34 -0.99 -4.25
N ILE A 272 -11.60 -1.51 -5.43
CA ILE A 272 -10.96 -1.07 -6.68
C ILE A 272 -11.84 0.05 -7.25
N ALA A 273 -11.28 1.25 -7.34
CA ALA A 273 -12.00 2.42 -7.86
C ALA A 273 -12.01 2.46 -9.38
N GLN A 274 -10.86 2.11 -9.98
CA GLN A 274 -10.68 2.17 -11.44
C GLN A 274 -9.69 1.08 -11.88
N THR A 275 -9.91 0.58 -13.07
CA THR A 275 -9.03 -0.38 -13.75
C THR A 275 -8.64 0.19 -15.10
N PHE A 276 -7.35 0.17 -15.41
CA PHE A 276 -6.76 0.61 -16.66
C PHE A 276 -6.01 -0.53 -17.33
N LEU A 277 -5.68 -0.40 -18.60
CA LEU A 277 -4.72 -1.29 -19.26
C LEU A 277 -3.29 -0.87 -18.91
N LEU A 278 -2.33 -1.78 -19.10
CA LEU A 278 -0.93 -1.54 -18.79
C LEU A 278 -0.36 -0.29 -19.50
N ASP A 279 -0.72 -0.08 -20.75
CA ASP A 279 -0.30 1.06 -21.56
C ASP A 279 -0.96 2.38 -21.16
N GLU A 280 -1.99 2.34 -20.30
CA GLU A 280 -2.65 3.52 -19.73
C GLU A 280 -2.06 3.93 -18.36
N LEU A 281 -0.83 3.50 -18.02
CA LEU A 281 -0.19 3.79 -16.72
C LEU A 281 -0.19 5.28 -16.37
N GLY A 282 -0.01 6.18 -17.34
CA GLY A 282 -0.06 7.62 -17.13
C GLY A 282 -1.43 8.10 -16.62
N ALA A 283 -2.52 7.57 -17.21
CA ALA A 283 -3.89 7.86 -16.75
C ALA A 283 -4.16 7.29 -15.35
N ALA A 284 -3.65 6.09 -15.07
CA ALA A 284 -3.74 5.48 -13.74
C ALA A 284 -3.04 6.33 -12.67
N HIS A 285 -1.82 6.85 -12.94
CA HIS A 285 -1.13 7.78 -12.05
C HIS A 285 -1.92 9.08 -11.84
N THR A 286 -2.53 9.62 -12.89
CA THR A 286 -3.38 10.81 -12.81
C THR A 286 -4.61 10.55 -11.93
N ALA A 287 -5.25 9.40 -12.04
CA ALA A 287 -6.39 9.01 -11.21
C ALA A 287 -6.00 8.90 -9.71
N VAL A 288 -4.83 8.32 -9.40
CA VAL A 288 -4.32 8.27 -8.01
C VAL A 288 -4.03 9.67 -7.49
N ALA A 289 -3.40 10.54 -8.29
CA ALA A 289 -3.11 11.94 -7.92
C ALA A 289 -4.40 12.73 -7.63
N ALA A 290 -5.48 12.46 -8.38
CA ALA A 290 -6.79 13.07 -8.16
C ALA A 290 -7.53 12.53 -6.92
N GLY A 291 -6.97 11.53 -6.22
CA GLY A 291 -7.56 10.95 -5.01
C GLY A 291 -8.69 9.97 -5.28
N ALA A 292 -8.49 9.05 -6.19
CA ALA A 292 -9.44 7.96 -6.50
C ALA A 292 -9.99 7.32 -5.21
N PRO A 293 -11.30 7.05 -5.11
CA PRO A 293 -11.94 6.57 -3.88
C PRO A 293 -11.72 5.06 -3.62
N GLY A 294 -10.56 4.56 -3.93
CA GLY A 294 -10.15 3.15 -3.80
C GLY A 294 -8.84 2.91 -4.52
N LYS A 295 -8.48 1.65 -4.68
CA LYS A 295 -7.26 1.26 -5.38
C LYS A 295 -7.41 1.45 -6.89
N VAL A 296 -6.36 1.91 -7.52
CA VAL A 296 -6.24 1.95 -8.99
C VAL A 296 -5.38 0.78 -9.42
N VAL A 297 -5.88 0.00 -10.36
CA VAL A 297 -5.28 -1.27 -10.80
C VAL A 297 -5.06 -1.25 -12.32
N LEU A 298 -4.00 -1.90 -12.76
CA LEU A 298 -3.70 -2.15 -14.16
C LEU A 298 -3.96 -3.62 -14.50
N LYS A 299 -4.57 -3.90 -15.65
CA LYS A 299 -4.62 -5.22 -16.30
C LYS A 299 -3.50 -5.36 -17.31
N HIS A 300 -2.89 -6.54 -17.34
CA HIS A 300 -1.80 -6.88 -18.22
C HIS A 300 -2.19 -7.88 -19.30
#